data_989ba207b2bb594114253e594e71c33a
#
_entry.id   989ba207b2bb594114253e594e71c33a
#
_cell.length_a   1.000
_cell.length_b   1.000
_cell.length_c   1.000
_cell.angle_alpha   90.00
_cell.angle_beta   90.00
_cell.angle_gamma   90.00
#
_symmetry.space_group_name_H-M   'P 1'
#
loop_
_entity.id
_entity.type
_entity.pdbx_description
1 polymer ?
#
loop_
_entity_poly.entity_id
_entity_poly.type
_entity_poly.pdbx_seq_one_letter_code
_entity_poly.pdbx_strand_id
1 'polypeptide(L)'
;DNFNPFGKITSSNVISIAKMELTRKDKIKFFSFYNDELIAYSYLSKFDKKSKKHNCILGIVISDKWQGKGFGKKICKHMINHAWKKQFYKIWLTVFENNAAAINLYKSLGFEIEGIFINDEISSKQKRHVISMAIFKNHLSNINQRKKIWKNIE
;
A
#
# COMPACT_ATOMS: atom_id res chain seq x y z
N ASP A 1 -6.99 -18.62 -5.98
CA ASP A 1 -7.90 -17.56 -6.45
C ASP A 1 -7.36 -16.23 -5.96
N ASN A 2 -6.83 -15.42 -6.89
CA ASN A 2 -6.37 -14.08 -6.57
C ASN A 2 -7.61 -13.23 -6.28
N PHE A 3 -7.92 -13.04 -5.00
CA PHE A 3 -9.01 -12.17 -4.60
C PHE A 3 -8.65 -10.72 -4.96
N ASN A 4 -9.44 -10.15 -5.84
CA ASN A 4 -9.41 -8.73 -6.15
C ASN A 4 -10.75 -8.11 -5.76
N PRO A 5 -10.80 -7.23 -4.74
CA PRO A 5 -12.03 -6.61 -4.29
C PRO A 5 -12.70 -5.73 -5.35
N PHE A 6 -11.94 -5.33 -6.35
CA PHE A 6 -12.42 -4.50 -7.46
C PHE A 6 -12.82 -5.32 -8.69
N GLY A 7 -12.86 -6.67 -8.59
CA GLY A 7 -13.03 -7.56 -9.74
C GLY A 7 -11.78 -7.60 -10.63
N LYS A 8 -11.95 -8.00 -11.90
CA LYS A 8 -10.85 -8.04 -12.87
C LYS A 8 -10.33 -6.63 -13.14
N ILE A 9 -9.06 -6.34 -12.83
CA ILE A 9 -8.43 -5.05 -13.12
C ILE A 9 -7.78 -5.13 -14.50
N THR A 10 -8.38 -4.47 -15.46
CA THR A 10 -7.83 -4.28 -16.81
C THR A 10 -7.00 -3.00 -16.88
N SER A 11 -6.23 -2.82 -17.95
CA SER A 11 -5.54 -1.55 -18.21
C SER A 11 -6.53 -0.38 -18.29
N SER A 12 -7.73 -0.60 -18.85
CA SER A 12 -8.81 0.41 -18.90
C SER A 12 -9.27 0.81 -17.49
N ASN A 13 -9.36 -0.13 -16.55
CA ASN A 13 -9.69 0.19 -15.15
C ASN A 13 -8.58 1.04 -14.51
N VAL A 14 -7.31 0.70 -14.75
CA VAL A 14 -6.17 1.49 -14.23
C VAL A 14 -6.22 2.91 -14.78
N ILE A 15 -6.51 3.09 -16.07
CA ILE A 15 -6.68 4.41 -16.71
C ILE A 15 -7.85 5.18 -16.07
N SER A 16 -8.98 4.53 -15.86
CA SER A 16 -10.17 5.17 -15.26
C SER A 16 -9.90 5.63 -13.83
N ILE A 17 -9.26 4.78 -13.01
CA ILE A 17 -8.85 5.13 -11.65
C ILE A 17 -7.85 6.29 -11.70
N ALA A 18 -6.85 6.23 -12.58
CA ALA A 18 -5.85 7.28 -12.72
C ALA A 18 -6.48 8.64 -13.10
N LYS A 19 -7.43 8.65 -14.03
CA LYS A 19 -8.17 9.86 -14.43
C LYS A 19 -8.98 10.44 -13.27
N MET A 20 -9.72 9.62 -12.55
CA MET A 20 -10.48 10.02 -11.35
C MET A 20 -9.60 10.68 -10.30
N GLU A 21 -8.42 10.12 -10.10
CA GLU A 21 -7.47 10.58 -9.09
C GLU A 21 -6.67 11.82 -9.51
N LEU A 22 -6.64 12.19 -10.80
CA LEU A 22 -5.86 13.34 -11.29
C LEU A 22 -6.24 14.66 -10.62
N THR A 23 -7.51 14.84 -10.27
CA THR A 23 -8.02 16.07 -9.63
C THR A 23 -7.66 16.19 -8.15
N ARG A 24 -7.30 15.10 -7.49
CA ARG A 24 -6.96 15.09 -6.06
C ARG A 24 -5.56 15.67 -5.83
N LYS A 25 -5.48 16.72 -5.01
CA LYS A 25 -4.21 17.44 -4.71
C LYS A 25 -3.46 16.90 -3.49
N ASP A 26 -4.09 16.05 -2.69
CA ASP A 26 -3.56 15.48 -1.44
C ASP A 26 -2.55 14.33 -1.63
N LYS A 27 -2.33 13.90 -2.89
CA LYS A 27 -1.52 12.74 -3.24
C LYS A 27 -0.33 13.06 -4.13
N ILE A 28 0.78 12.39 -3.89
CA ILE A 28 1.90 12.27 -4.84
C ILE A 28 1.60 11.03 -5.69
N LYS A 29 1.39 11.22 -6.98
CA LYS A 29 0.90 10.19 -7.91
C LYS A 29 2.01 9.67 -8.79
N PHE A 30 1.94 8.38 -9.11
CA PHE A 30 2.87 7.71 -10.00
C PHE A 30 2.08 6.91 -11.03
N PHE A 31 2.46 7.07 -12.29
CA PHE A 31 1.92 6.33 -13.41
C PHE A 31 3.03 5.45 -13.98
N SER A 32 2.83 4.16 -14.01
CA SER A 32 3.83 3.21 -14.49
C SER A 32 3.43 2.69 -15.86
N PHE A 33 4.33 2.82 -16.82
CA PHE A 33 4.15 2.39 -18.20
C PHE A 33 5.09 1.25 -18.54
N TYR A 34 4.63 0.37 -19.42
CA TYR A 34 5.44 -0.66 -20.06
C TYR A 34 4.99 -0.76 -21.53
N ASN A 35 5.94 -0.56 -22.48
CA ASN A 35 5.65 -0.48 -23.92
C ASN A 35 4.45 0.41 -24.22
N ASP A 36 4.47 1.65 -23.76
CA ASP A 36 3.43 2.67 -23.92
C ASP A 36 2.05 2.33 -23.31
N GLU A 37 1.90 1.16 -22.68
CA GLU A 37 0.70 0.77 -21.92
C GLU A 37 0.81 1.24 -20.47
N LEU A 38 -0.23 1.93 -19.96
CA LEU A 38 -0.34 2.24 -18.53
C LEU A 38 -0.69 0.95 -17.77
N ILE A 39 0.28 0.41 -17.05
CA ILE A 39 0.17 -0.87 -16.35
C ILE A 39 -0.22 -0.74 -14.88
N ALA A 40 0.11 0.40 -14.25
CA ALA A 40 -0.19 0.63 -12.86
C ALA A 40 -0.39 2.12 -12.54
N TYR A 41 -1.27 2.37 -11.59
CA TYR A 41 -1.40 3.63 -10.86
C TYR A 41 -1.03 3.41 -9.41
N SER A 42 -0.26 4.32 -8.84
CA SER A 42 0.10 4.26 -7.43
C SER A 42 0.25 5.67 -6.85
N TYR A 43 0.18 5.78 -5.52
CA TYR A 43 0.23 7.07 -4.86
C TYR A 43 0.82 6.98 -3.45
N LEU A 44 1.33 8.11 -3.00
CA LEU A 44 1.60 8.40 -1.60
C LEU A 44 0.65 9.51 -1.16
N SER A 45 -0.23 9.23 -0.20
CA SER A 45 -1.16 10.21 0.38
C SER A 45 -0.66 10.66 1.75
N LYS A 46 -0.73 11.97 1.99
CA LYS A 46 -0.43 12.54 3.30
C LYS A 46 -1.63 12.37 4.22
N PHE A 47 -1.37 12.30 5.52
CA PHE A 47 -2.45 12.44 6.50
C PHE A 47 -2.78 13.92 6.70
N ASP A 48 -4.06 14.27 6.72
CA ASP A 48 -4.53 15.64 6.96
C ASP A 48 -4.23 16.09 8.39
N LYS A 49 -4.19 15.17 9.34
CA LYS A 49 -3.92 15.46 10.74
C LYS A 49 -2.47 15.91 10.93
N LYS A 50 -2.27 17.14 11.43
CA LYS A 50 -0.96 17.76 11.66
C LYS A 50 0.02 16.87 12.45
N SER A 51 -0.48 16.15 13.46
CA SER A 51 0.32 15.21 14.28
C SER A 51 0.78 13.95 13.53
N LYS A 52 0.21 13.64 12.35
CA LYS A 52 0.57 12.50 11.50
C LYS A 52 1.26 12.90 10.20
N LYS A 53 1.62 14.18 10.01
CA LYS A 53 2.22 14.69 8.75
C LYS A 53 3.56 14.04 8.37
N HIS A 54 4.23 13.38 9.33
CA HIS A 54 5.46 12.61 9.11
C HIS A 54 5.21 11.20 8.56
N ASN A 55 3.96 10.80 8.43
CA ASN A 55 3.54 9.51 7.87
C ASN A 55 2.90 9.71 6.49
N CYS A 56 2.93 8.69 5.66
CA CYS A 56 2.15 8.64 4.44
C CYS A 56 1.52 7.26 4.22
N ILE A 57 0.46 7.27 3.42
CA ILE A 57 -0.24 6.06 2.99
C ILE A 57 0.25 5.70 1.59
N LEU A 58 0.59 4.44 1.37
CA LEU A 58 0.93 3.90 0.05
C LEU A 58 -0.27 3.16 -0.52
N GLY A 59 -0.66 3.50 -1.74
CA GLY A 59 -1.64 2.74 -2.51
C GLY A 59 -1.10 2.39 -3.88
N ILE A 60 -1.44 1.19 -4.38
CA ILE A 60 -1.04 0.69 -5.69
C ILE A 60 -2.13 -0.16 -6.30
N VAL A 61 -2.38 0.05 -7.58
CA VAL A 61 -3.25 -0.76 -8.43
C VAL A 61 -2.47 -1.15 -9.68
N ILE A 62 -2.38 -2.45 -9.95
CA ILE A 62 -1.69 -3.01 -11.13
C ILE A 62 -2.71 -3.82 -11.93
N SER A 63 -2.76 -3.62 -13.24
CA SER A 63 -3.57 -4.44 -14.14
C SER A 63 -3.20 -5.92 -14.00
N ASP A 64 -4.21 -6.79 -13.98
CA ASP A 64 -4.05 -8.24 -13.76
C ASP A 64 -3.06 -8.88 -14.73
N LYS A 65 -3.07 -8.43 -16.00
CA LYS A 65 -2.13 -8.85 -17.05
C LYS A 65 -0.65 -8.68 -16.63
N TRP A 66 -0.37 -7.73 -15.74
CA TRP A 66 0.97 -7.33 -15.32
C TRP A 66 1.31 -7.73 -13.88
N GLN A 67 0.38 -8.36 -13.17
CA GLN A 67 0.64 -8.93 -11.85
C GLN A 67 1.54 -10.18 -11.95
N GLY A 68 2.22 -10.53 -10.85
CA GLY A 68 3.11 -11.69 -10.80
C GLY A 68 4.43 -11.57 -11.58
N LYS A 69 4.63 -10.47 -12.33
CA LYS A 69 5.81 -10.24 -13.20
C LYS A 69 6.90 -9.36 -12.55
N GLY A 70 6.84 -9.15 -11.25
CA GLY A 70 7.83 -8.37 -10.51
C GLY A 70 7.64 -6.84 -10.56
N PHE A 71 6.69 -6.32 -11.34
CA PHE A 71 6.44 -4.87 -11.44
C PHE A 71 6.04 -4.26 -10.10
N GLY A 72 5.18 -4.93 -9.32
CA GLY A 72 4.78 -4.45 -8.00
C GLY A 72 5.95 -4.18 -7.08
N LYS A 73 6.94 -5.08 -7.05
CA LYS A 73 8.15 -4.89 -6.25
C LYS A 73 8.98 -3.70 -6.70
N LYS A 74 9.14 -3.51 -8.01
CA LYS A 74 9.89 -2.38 -8.58
C LYS A 74 9.19 -1.04 -8.28
N ILE A 75 7.88 -0.97 -8.50
CA ILE A 75 7.07 0.23 -8.24
C ILE A 75 7.10 0.59 -6.76
N CYS A 76 6.81 -0.37 -5.86
CA CYS A 76 6.83 -0.11 -4.42
C CYS A 76 8.22 0.34 -3.92
N LYS A 77 9.32 -0.26 -4.39
CA LYS A 77 10.68 0.20 -4.07
C LYS A 77 10.90 1.66 -4.47
N HIS A 78 10.46 2.04 -5.67
CA HIS A 78 10.56 3.43 -6.14
C HIS A 78 9.77 4.38 -5.23
N MET A 79 8.53 4.02 -4.87
CA MET A 79 7.68 4.82 -3.99
C MET A 79 8.26 4.95 -2.58
N ILE A 80 8.80 3.86 -2.02
CA ILE A 80 9.46 3.87 -0.71
C ILE A 80 10.65 4.84 -0.72
N ASN A 81 11.51 4.76 -1.72
CA ASN A 81 12.65 5.66 -1.88
C ASN A 81 12.20 7.12 -2.03
N HIS A 82 11.12 7.37 -2.79
CA HIS A 82 10.56 8.70 -2.94
C HIS A 82 10.01 9.24 -1.60
N ALA A 83 9.32 8.40 -0.84
CA ALA A 83 8.81 8.76 0.48
C ALA A 83 9.95 9.15 1.44
N TRP A 84 11.05 8.40 1.45
CA TRP A 84 12.23 8.73 2.26
C TRP A 84 12.90 10.03 1.85
N LYS A 85 12.97 10.32 0.55
CA LYS A 85 13.47 11.62 0.02
C LYS A 85 12.55 12.79 0.43
N LYS A 86 11.24 12.57 0.51
CA LYS A 86 10.25 13.55 0.99
C LYS A 86 10.19 13.65 2.52
N GLN A 87 11.13 13.04 3.23
CA GLN A 87 11.26 13.09 4.70
C GLN A 87 10.07 12.47 5.46
N PHE A 88 9.31 11.58 4.83
CA PHE A 88 8.39 10.75 5.59
C PHE A 88 9.18 9.79 6.48
N TYR A 89 8.63 9.50 7.67
CA TYR A 89 9.23 8.61 8.64
C TYR A 89 8.62 7.21 8.59
N LYS A 90 7.32 7.13 8.32
CA LYS A 90 6.53 5.89 8.25
C LYS A 90 5.72 5.85 6.97
N ILE A 91 5.73 4.72 6.29
CA ILE A 91 4.82 4.40 5.19
C ILE A 91 3.87 3.34 5.67
N TRP A 92 2.58 3.62 5.58
CA TRP A 92 1.50 2.76 6.03
C TRP A 92 0.65 2.30 4.85
N LEU A 93 0.10 1.11 4.93
CA LEU A 93 -0.87 0.59 3.97
C LEU A 93 -1.83 -0.38 4.65
N THR A 94 -2.93 -0.66 3.97
CA THR A 94 -3.85 -1.74 4.32
C THR A 94 -3.94 -2.73 3.17
N VAL A 95 -4.20 -4.00 3.51
CA VAL A 95 -4.36 -5.09 2.55
C VAL A 95 -5.38 -6.09 3.09
N PHE A 96 -6.20 -6.67 2.23
CA PHE A 96 -7.14 -7.73 2.63
C PHE A 96 -6.40 -8.98 3.09
N GLU A 97 -6.91 -9.65 4.12
CA GLU A 97 -6.31 -10.84 4.74
C GLU A 97 -6.06 -11.99 3.75
N ASN A 98 -6.88 -12.10 2.73
CA ASN A 98 -6.77 -13.15 1.71
C ASN A 98 -5.93 -12.77 0.49
N ASN A 99 -5.34 -11.57 0.44
CA ASN A 99 -4.42 -11.16 -0.61
C ASN A 99 -2.98 -11.57 -0.26
N ALA A 100 -2.72 -12.88 -0.24
CA ALA A 100 -1.42 -13.43 0.12
C ALA A 100 -0.28 -12.90 -0.77
N ALA A 101 -0.55 -12.66 -2.05
CA ALA A 101 0.45 -12.14 -2.99
C ALA A 101 0.93 -10.73 -2.59
N ALA A 102 -0.01 -9.83 -2.26
CA ALA A 102 0.32 -8.48 -1.80
C ALA A 102 1.00 -8.49 -0.42
N ILE A 103 0.50 -9.30 0.52
CA ILE A 103 1.11 -9.44 1.85
C ILE A 103 2.57 -9.89 1.73
N ASN A 104 2.85 -10.91 0.93
CA ASN A 104 4.21 -11.41 0.70
C ASN A 104 5.10 -10.37 0.00
N LEU A 105 4.54 -9.63 -0.98
CA LEU A 105 5.23 -8.52 -1.61
C LEU A 105 5.68 -7.49 -0.56
N TYR A 106 4.75 -7.00 0.26
CA TYR A 106 5.06 -5.98 1.27
C TYR A 106 6.03 -6.48 2.34
N LYS A 107 5.88 -7.72 2.83
CA LYS A 107 6.86 -8.35 3.73
C LYS A 107 8.26 -8.40 3.09
N SER A 108 8.37 -8.74 1.80
CA SER A 108 9.65 -8.78 1.08
C SER A 108 10.32 -7.41 0.92
N LEU A 109 9.57 -6.33 1.14
CA LEU A 109 10.04 -4.94 1.10
C LEU A 109 10.31 -4.37 2.50
N GLY A 110 10.10 -5.16 3.56
CA GLY A 110 10.36 -4.77 4.94
C GLY A 110 9.14 -4.19 5.66
N PHE A 111 7.93 -4.30 5.09
CA PHE A 111 6.72 -3.97 5.84
C PHE A 111 6.43 -5.04 6.89
N GLU A 112 5.98 -4.60 8.05
CA GLU A 112 5.54 -5.44 9.15
C GLU A 112 4.06 -5.24 9.43
N ILE A 113 3.39 -6.28 9.94
CA ILE A 113 2.00 -6.19 10.37
C ILE A 113 1.95 -5.36 11.66
N GLU A 114 1.10 -4.33 11.70
CA GLU A 114 0.83 -3.52 12.88
C GLU A 114 -0.47 -3.89 13.57
N GLY A 115 -1.41 -4.46 12.85
CA GLY A 115 -2.70 -4.86 13.40
C GLY A 115 -3.60 -5.48 12.36
N ILE A 116 -4.73 -5.99 12.84
CA ILE A 116 -5.80 -6.55 12.00
C ILE A 116 -7.11 -5.87 12.41
N PHE A 117 -7.82 -5.32 11.43
CA PHE A 117 -9.16 -4.78 11.59
C PHE A 117 -10.18 -5.88 11.25
N ILE A 118 -10.87 -6.36 12.26
CA ILE A 118 -11.83 -7.47 12.10
C ILE A 118 -13.12 -6.95 11.47
N ASN A 119 -13.53 -7.56 10.34
CA ASN A 119 -14.75 -7.20 9.61
C ASN A 119 -14.85 -5.71 9.25
N ASP A 120 -13.71 -5.09 8.89
CA ASP A 120 -13.58 -3.65 8.68
C ASP A 120 -14.21 -3.18 7.36
N GLU A 121 -14.19 -4.04 6.34
CA GLU A 121 -14.77 -3.73 5.05
C GLU A 121 -15.81 -4.77 4.61
N ILE A 122 -16.77 -4.32 3.80
CA ILE A 122 -17.76 -5.18 3.16
C ILE A 122 -17.50 -5.18 1.65
N SER A 123 -17.19 -6.35 1.10
CA SER A 123 -17.02 -6.55 -0.34
C SER A 123 -17.89 -7.72 -0.79
N SER A 124 -18.66 -7.51 -1.87
CA SER A 124 -19.58 -8.54 -2.41
C SER A 124 -20.48 -9.19 -1.34
N LYS A 125 -21.03 -8.35 -0.43
CA LYS A 125 -21.88 -8.77 0.72
C LYS A 125 -21.14 -9.63 1.77
N GLN A 126 -19.83 -9.78 1.69
CA GLN A 126 -19.02 -10.48 2.68
C GLN A 126 -18.20 -9.49 3.50
N LYS A 127 -18.19 -9.69 4.80
CA LYS A 127 -17.30 -8.96 5.72
C LYS A 127 -15.87 -9.45 5.52
N ARG A 128 -14.92 -8.53 5.53
CA ARG A 128 -13.51 -8.81 5.28
C ARG A 128 -12.62 -8.24 6.38
N HIS A 129 -11.63 -9.01 6.76
CA HIS A 129 -10.58 -8.51 7.63
C HIS A 129 -9.55 -7.72 6.81
N VAL A 130 -9.06 -6.65 7.40
CA VAL A 130 -8.06 -5.79 6.79
C VAL A 130 -6.79 -5.80 7.64
N ILE A 131 -5.67 -6.13 7.04
CA ILE A 131 -4.36 -6.13 7.69
C ILE A 131 -3.73 -4.76 7.50
N SER A 132 -3.35 -4.11 8.60
CA SER A 132 -2.54 -2.91 8.60
C SER A 132 -1.06 -3.29 8.60
N MET A 133 -0.30 -2.73 7.65
CA MET A 133 1.14 -2.95 7.56
C MET A 133 1.89 -1.62 7.45
N ALA A 134 3.10 -1.57 7.97
CA ALA A 134 3.95 -0.38 7.87
C ALA A 134 5.44 -0.71 7.73
N ILE A 135 6.16 0.23 7.11
CA ILE A 135 7.62 0.27 7.09
C ILE A 135 8.10 1.61 7.63
N PHE A 136 9.20 1.60 8.37
CA PHE A 136 9.80 2.78 8.98
C PHE A 136 11.18 3.07 8.39
N LYS A 137 11.52 4.35 8.28
CA LYS A 137 12.82 4.80 7.76
C LYS A 137 14.01 4.26 8.59
N ASN A 138 13.82 4.12 9.92
CA ASN A 138 14.81 3.60 10.86
C ASN A 138 14.29 2.30 11.49
N HIS A 139 14.35 1.21 10.72
CA HIS A 139 13.71 -0.06 11.06
C HIS A 139 14.13 -0.67 12.41
N LEU A 140 15.43 -0.71 12.72
CA LEU A 140 15.94 -1.39 13.91
C LEU A 140 15.48 -0.77 15.24
N SER A 141 15.40 0.56 15.34
CA SER A 141 14.94 1.22 16.57
C SER A 141 13.46 0.96 16.87
N ASN A 142 12.65 0.73 15.84
CA ASN A 142 11.21 0.55 15.97
C ASN A 142 10.81 -0.88 16.38
N ILE A 143 11.56 -1.90 15.97
CA ILE A 143 11.34 -3.29 16.44
C ILE A 143 11.48 -3.37 17.95
N ASN A 144 12.52 -2.76 18.51
CA ASN A 144 12.77 -2.78 19.95
C ASN A 144 11.69 -2.02 20.73
N GLN A 145 11.22 -0.87 20.19
CA GLN A 145 10.11 -0.13 20.79
C GLN A 145 8.80 -0.94 20.76
N ARG A 146 8.47 -1.60 19.66
CA ARG A 146 7.28 -2.46 19.56
C ARG A 146 7.30 -3.56 20.60
N LYS A 147 8.40 -4.32 20.72
CA LYS A 147 8.54 -5.37 21.72
C LYS A 147 8.32 -4.85 23.15
N LYS A 148 8.82 -3.64 23.46
CA LYS A 148 8.61 -3.00 24.76
C LYS A 148 7.15 -2.64 25.01
N ILE A 149 6.48 -2.08 23.99
CA ILE A 149 5.04 -1.69 24.09
C ILE A 149 4.18 -2.93 24.32
N TRP A 150 4.36 -3.98 23.52
CA TRP A 150 3.57 -5.21 23.66
C TRP A 150 3.71 -5.85 25.02
N LYS A 151 4.93 -5.92 25.58
CA LYS A 151 5.15 -6.41 26.96
C LYS A 151 4.41 -5.62 28.05
N ASN A 152 4.06 -4.37 27.79
CA ASN A 152 3.34 -3.53 28.76
C ASN A 152 1.80 -3.62 28.61
N ILE A 153 1.31 -4.29 27.57
CA ILE A 153 -0.12 -4.44 27.28
C ILE A 153 -0.63 -5.85 27.65
N GLU A 154 0.25 -6.86 27.64
CA GLU A 154 -0.02 -8.22 28.15
C GLU A 154 -0.02 -8.26 29.66
#